data_c43abcabf6b2ea8d0bebe9ea5f2e0173
#
_entry.id   c43abcabf6b2ea8d0bebe9ea5f2e0173
#
_cell.length_a   1.000
_cell.length_b   1.000
_cell.length_c   1.000
_cell.angle_alpha   90.00
_cell.angle_beta   90.00
_cell.angle_gamma   90.00
#
_symmetry.space_group_name_H-M   'P 1'
#
loop_
_entity.id
_entity.type
_entity.pdbx_description
1 polymer ?
#
loop_
_entity_poly.entity_id
_entity_poly.type
_entity_poly.pdbx_seq_one_letter_code
_entity_poly.pdbx_strand_id
1 'polypeptide(L)'
;MELRDRCFLALLRDGLYGVCSQESRELAANMDRVLQDQVLELARLHNLFPLLAQQMLLLNPPGLPREAVRSITIQALARQTVATQEL
;
A
#
# COMPACT_ATOMS: atom_id res chain seq x y z
N MET A 1 -2.61 12.93 -15.21
CA MET A 1 -2.35 11.76 -14.35
C MET A 1 -3.65 11.34 -13.67
N GLU A 2 -3.98 10.07 -13.73
CA GLU A 2 -5.16 9.56 -13.06
C GLU A 2 -5.00 9.60 -11.54
N LEU A 3 -6.12 9.69 -10.83
CA LEU A 3 -6.11 9.73 -9.36
C LEU A 3 -5.44 8.48 -8.76
N ARG A 4 -5.68 7.31 -9.38
CA ARG A 4 -5.04 6.05 -8.98
C ARG A 4 -3.51 6.17 -9.00
N ASP A 5 -2.96 6.68 -10.09
CA ASP A 5 -1.51 6.82 -10.25
C ASP A 5 -0.94 7.83 -9.26
N ARG A 6 -1.65 8.93 -9.04
CA ARG A 6 -1.26 9.95 -8.07
C ARG A 6 -1.20 9.40 -6.65
N CYS A 7 -2.21 8.63 -6.25
CA CYS A 7 -2.24 7.98 -4.94
C CYS A 7 -1.10 6.98 -4.81
N PHE A 8 -0.89 6.15 -5.83
CA PHE A 8 0.17 5.16 -5.83
C PHE A 8 1.55 5.81 -5.66
N LEU A 9 1.84 6.84 -6.45
CA LEU A 9 3.14 7.51 -6.39
C LEU A 9 3.36 8.24 -5.07
N ALA A 10 2.33 8.89 -4.52
CA ALA A 10 2.44 9.57 -3.24
C ALA A 10 2.71 8.58 -2.10
N LEU A 11 1.98 7.47 -2.06
CA LEU A 11 2.17 6.44 -1.05
C LEU A 11 3.51 5.74 -1.20
N LEU A 12 3.95 5.48 -2.44
CA LEU A 12 5.25 4.88 -2.70
C LEU A 12 6.38 5.78 -2.21
N ARG A 13 6.33 7.07 -2.55
CA ARG A 13 7.32 8.04 -2.11
C ARG A 13 7.42 8.08 -0.59
N ASP A 14 6.27 8.22 0.07
CA ASP A 14 6.24 8.31 1.53
C ASP A 14 6.69 7.00 2.19
N GLY A 15 6.33 5.87 1.62
CA GLY A 15 6.77 4.56 2.12
C GLY A 15 8.28 4.38 2.03
N LEU A 16 8.88 4.84 0.95
CA LEU A 16 10.33 4.76 0.78
C LEU A 16 11.09 5.63 1.78
N TYR A 17 10.51 6.76 2.17
CA TYR A 17 11.12 7.67 3.15
C TYR A 17 10.66 7.40 4.58
N GLY A 18 9.72 6.48 4.78
CA GLY A 18 9.20 6.14 6.10
C GLY A 18 8.38 7.26 6.74
N VAL A 19 7.69 8.07 5.93
CA VAL A 19 6.89 9.21 6.41
C VAL A 19 5.45 9.11 5.92
N CYS A 20 4.57 9.93 6.52
CA CYS A 20 3.19 10.11 6.08
C CYS A 20 2.98 11.60 5.84
N SER A 21 3.08 12.04 4.59
CA SER A 21 2.93 13.44 4.24
C SER A 21 1.47 13.88 4.33
N GLN A 22 1.25 15.18 4.40
CA GLN A 22 -0.09 15.77 4.37
C GLN A 22 -0.84 15.37 3.09
N GLU A 23 -0.15 15.37 1.97
CA GLU A 23 -0.73 14.96 0.68
C GLU A 23 -1.25 13.53 0.73
N SER A 24 -0.44 12.58 1.24
CA SER A 24 -0.87 11.18 1.35
C SER A 24 -2.04 11.02 2.30
N ARG A 25 -2.07 11.76 3.41
CA ARG A 25 -3.17 11.72 4.36
C ARG A 25 -4.48 12.21 3.73
N GLU A 26 -4.41 13.31 2.97
CA GLU A 26 -5.58 13.84 2.28
C GLU A 26 -6.07 12.89 1.20
N LEU A 27 -5.16 12.33 0.42
CA LEU A 27 -5.51 11.35 -0.61
C LEU A 27 -6.16 10.11 0.01
N ALA A 28 -5.59 9.59 1.09
CA ALA A 28 -6.13 8.42 1.76
C ALA A 28 -7.52 8.68 2.35
N ALA A 29 -7.73 9.85 2.93
CA ALA A 29 -9.02 10.22 3.52
C ALA A 29 -10.15 10.26 2.48
N ASN A 30 -9.81 10.49 1.20
CA ASN A 30 -10.76 10.58 0.11
C ASN A 30 -10.77 9.33 -0.78
N MET A 31 -10.01 8.30 -0.44
CA MET A 31 -10.00 7.04 -1.18
C MET A 31 -11.24 6.21 -0.88
N ASP A 32 -12.00 5.89 -1.92
CA ASP A 32 -13.07 4.91 -1.79
C ASP A 32 -12.49 3.48 -1.91
N ARG A 33 -13.33 2.47 -1.72
CA ARG A 33 -12.90 1.08 -1.76
C ARG A 33 -12.34 0.68 -3.13
N VAL A 34 -12.97 1.17 -4.20
CA VAL A 34 -12.52 0.88 -5.56
C VAL A 34 -11.12 1.44 -5.80
N LEU A 35 -10.88 2.67 -5.38
CA LEU A 35 -9.57 3.30 -5.53
C LEU A 35 -8.52 2.59 -4.69
N GLN A 36 -8.86 2.19 -3.47
CA GLN A 36 -7.97 1.40 -2.60
C GLN A 36 -7.55 0.11 -3.30
N ASP A 37 -8.51 -0.63 -3.85
CA ASP A 37 -8.23 -1.88 -4.56
C ASP A 37 -7.35 -1.64 -5.79
N GLN A 38 -7.59 -0.57 -6.54
CA GLN A 38 -6.78 -0.21 -7.70
C GLN A 38 -5.33 0.11 -7.33
N VAL A 39 -5.13 0.84 -6.25
CA VAL A 39 -3.77 1.20 -5.77
C VAL A 39 -3.03 -0.06 -5.31
N LEU A 40 -3.67 -0.94 -4.57
CA LEU A 40 -3.07 -2.19 -4.10
C LEU A 40 -2.77 -3.14 -5.25
N GLU A 41 -3.65 -3.22 -6.26
CA GLU A 41 -3.41 -4.04 -7.44
C GLU A 41 -2.22 -3.52 -8.25
N LEU A 42 -2.11 -2.21 -8.40
CA LEU A 42 -0.96 -1.58 -9.06
C LEU A 42 0.33 -1.90 -8.30
N ALA A 43 0.29 -1.89 -6.96
CA ALA A 43 1.42 -2.25 -6.13
C ALA A 43 1.83 -3.72 -6.34
N ARG A 44 0.86 -4.62 -6.48
CA ARG A 44 1.15 -6.03 -6.76
C ARG A 44 1.85 -6.21 -8.10
N LEU A 45 1.40 -5.51 -9.13
CA LEU A 45 1.98 -5.58 -10.47
C LEU A 45 3.43 -5.13 -10.48
N HIS A 46 3.82 -4.21 -9.59
CA HIS A 46 5.18 -3.70 -9.50
C HIS A 46 5.99 -4.34 -8.36
N ASN A 47 5.47 -5.39 -7.73
CA ASN A 47 6.11 -6.08 -6.59
C ASN A 47 6.37 -5.14 -5.40
N LEU A 48 5.47 -4.17 -5.21
CA LEU A 48 5.57 -3.18 -4.13
C LEU A 48 4.42 -3.32 -3.11
N PHE A 49 3.68 -4.43 -3.18
CA PHE A 49 2.50 -4.62 -2.34
C PHE A 49 2.78 -4.46 -0.84
N PRO A 50 3.82 -5.10 -0.26
CA PRO A 50 4.05 -4.95 1.18
C PRO A 50 4.27 -3.50 1.59
N LEU A 51 5.02 -2.74 0.80
CA LEU A 51 5.32 -1.34 1.09
C LEU A 51 4.05 -0.48 1.05
N LEU A 52 3.28 -0.59 -0.03
CA LEU A 52 2.05 0.17 -0.20
C LEU A 52 0.98 -0.25 0.82
N ALA A 53 0.87 -1.54 1.10
CA ALA A 53 -0.09 -2.05 2.08
C ALA A 53 0.22 -1.53 3.48
N GLN A 54 1.49 -1.46 3.88
CA GLN A 54 1.89 -0.89 5.16
C GLN A 54 1.50 0.59 5.25
N GLN A 55 1.73 1.35 4.18
CA GLN A 55 1.32 2.76 4.14
C GLN A 55 -0.20 2.90 4.24
N MET A 56 -0.95 2.05 3.55
CA MET A 56 -2.41 2.05 3.65
C MET A 56 -2.88 1.75 5.07
N LEU A 57 -2.25 0.81 5.76
CA LEU A 57 -2.58 0.50 7.15
C LEU A 57 -2.29 1.66 8.09
N LEU A 58 -1.17 2.36 7.88
CA LEU A 58 -0.81 3.53 8.67
C LEU A 58 -1.78 4.70 8.46
N LEU A 59 -2.17 4.94 7.22
CA LEU A 59 -3.07 6.04 6.86
C LEU A 59 -4.53 5.73 7.19
N ASN A 60 -4.87 4.44 7.20
CA ASN A 60 -6.21 3.95 7.56
C ASN A 60 -7.35 4.65 6.79
N PRO A 61 -7.39 4.54 5.44
CA PRO A 61 -8.47 5.15 4.67
C PRO A 61 -9.83 4.54 5.04
N PRO A 62 -10.93 5.28 4.85
CA PRO A 62 -12.26 4.79 5.19
C PRO A 62 -12.61 3.49 4.46
N GLY A 63 -13.17 2.52 5.19
CA GLY A 63 -13.60 1.26 4.61
C GLY A 63 -12.49 0.27 4.28
N LEU A 64 -11.25 0.57 4.65
CA LEU A 64 -10.14 -0.35 4.43
C LEU A 64 -10.34 -1.65 5.24
N PRO A 65 -10.29 -2.84 4.59
CA PRO A 65 -10.38 -4.11 5.31
C PRO A 65 -9.04 -4.43 5.97
N ARG A 66 -8.79 -3.79 7.11
CA ARG A 66 -7.47 -3.79 7.77
C ARG A 66 -6.92 -5.19 8.04
N GLU A 67 -7.77 -6.08 8.57
CA GLU A 67 -7.31 -7.44 8.90
C GLU A 67 -6.91 -8.23 7.67
N ALA A 68 -7.70 -8.13 6.60
CA ALA A 68 -7.39 -8.81 5.34
C ALA A 68 -6.10 -8.28 4.73
N VAL A 69 -5.94 -6.96 4.68
CA VAL A 69 -4.73 -6.31 4.15
C VAL A 69 -3.51 -6.68 4.98
N ARG A 70 -3.64 -6.65 6.29
CA ARG A 70 -2.55 -7.01 7.21
C ARG A 70 -2.13 -8.46 7.03
N SER A 71 -3.10 -9.38 6.93
CA SER A 71 -2.82 -10.80 6.74
C SER A 71 -2.07 -11.06 5.44
N ILE A 72 -2.53 -10.48 4.33
CA ILE A 72 -1.88 -10.61 3.02
C ILE A 72 -0.48 -10.01 3.06
N THR A 73 -0.30 -8.87 3.73
CA THR A 73 1.00 -8.22 3.86
C THR A 73 1.98 -9.13 4.60
N ILE A 74 1.57 -9.72 5.69
CA ILE A 74 2.40 -10.64 6.48
C ILE A 74 2.80 -11.84 5.63
N GLN A 75 1.87 -12.42 4.88
CA GLN A 75 2.15 -13.55 3.99
C GLN A 75 3.14 -13.17 2.89
N ALA A 76 2.98 -11.99 2.31
CA ALA A 76 3.88 -11.51 1.26
C ALA A 76 5.30 -11.31 1.79
N LEU A 77 5.44 -10.75 3.00
CA LEU A 77 6.74 -10.56 3.64
C LEU A 77 7.38 -11.91 3.99
N ALA A 78 6.60 -12.86 4.46
CA ALA A 78 7.10 -14.20 4.77
C ALA A 78 7.63 -14.91 3.51
N ARG A 79 6.93 -14.78 2.39
CA ARG A 79 7.38 -15.35 1.11
C ARG A 79 8.69 -14.73 0.65
N GLN A 80 8.84 -13.41 0.80
CA GLN A 80 10.09 -12.74 0.43
C GLN A 80 11.25 -13.22 1.30
N THR A 81 11.02 -13.38 2.60
CA THR A 81 12.03 -13.87 3.53
C THR A 81 12.46 -15.29 3.16
N VAL A 82 11.51 -16.18 2.87
CA VAL A 82 11.79 -17.57 2.48
C VAL A 82 12.59 -17.60 1.17
N ALA A 83 12.16 -16.84 0.17
CA ALA A 83 12.87 -16.77 -1.10
C ALA A 83 14.32 -16.29 -0.94
N THR A 84 14.53 -15.31 -0.06
CA THR A 84 15.88 -14.80 0.23
C THR A 84 16.73 -15.87 0.91
N GLN A 85 16.16 -16.66 1.80
CA GLN A 85 16.89 -17.72 2.50
C GLN A 85 17.27 -18.88 1.58
N GLU A 86 16.48 -19.16 0.57
CA GLU A 86 16.77 -20.22 -0.39
C GLU A 86 17.90 -19.87 -1.36
N LEU A 87 18.19 -18.61 -1.51
CA LEU A 87 19.26 -18.16 -2.38
C LEU A 87 20.63 -18.25 -1.71
#